data_e5ab97be1ad0fa4a4ae416ac4920345b
#
_entry.id   e5ab97be1ad0fa4a4ae416ac4920345b
#
_cell.length_a   1.000
_cell.length_b   1.000
_cell.length_c   1.000
_cell.angle_alpha   90.00
_cell.angle_beta   90.00
_cell.angle_gamma   90.00
#
_symmetry.space_group_name_H-M   'P 1'
#
loop_
_entity.id
_entity.type
_entity.pdbx_description
1 polymer ?
#
loop_
_entity_poly.entity_id
_entity_poly.type
_entity_poly.pdbx_seq_one_letter_code
_entity_poly.pdbx_strand_id
1 'polypeptide(L)'
;MVLVHFQNSMKITVAHSPDSDDAFMHYGISSGHVPTDGIEIEHLLCDIETLNRAAFEGKYEVSAVSFNAYAHLTDKYLLLPHGSSMGDKYGPMVVARRDGPSSLSGVTVAVPGTLTTSFLALKMYDPSVQHVVMPFDKIQEAVRDGEVEAGLLIHEGQLTYQDDGLKSIVELGEWWAAETGGLPLPLGGNVIRRDLGRETIAKVSRMLHDSIAYALNHRDEALDYALQFGRGLDRSKADTFVGMYVNDLTLDYGERGRAAVQRLMDEAWKKRLIPKPVEVEFSA
;
A
#
# COMPACT_ATOMS: atom_id res chain seq x y z
N MET A 1 -2.07 52.45 -4.86
CA MET A 1 -2.43 51.29 -5.70
C MET A 1 -1.73 50.08 -5.10
N VAL A 2 -2.45 49.29 -4.30
CA VAL A 2 -1.89 48.07 -3.67
C VAL A 2 -2.00 46.94 -4.71
N LEU A 3 -0.87 46.52 -5.24
CA LEU A 3 -0.82 45.32 -6.09
C LEU A 3 -1.04 44.07 -5.19
N VAL A 4 -2.27 43.59 -5.21
CA VAL A 4 -2.57 42.25 -4.64
C VAL A 4 -1.96 41.23 -5.61
N HIS A 5 -0.80 40.68 -5.25
CA HIS A 5 -0.28 39.53 -5.92
C HIS A 5 -1.17 38.34 -5.52
N PHE A 6 -2.03 37.90 -6.42
CA PHE A 6 -2.60 36.55 -6.35
C PHE A 6 -1.42 35.61 -6.57
N GLN A 7 -0.83 35.11 -5.50
CA GLN A 7 0.00 33.91 -5.59
C GLN A 7 -0.92 32.80 -6.08
N ASN A 8 -0.71 32.35 -7.32
CA ASN A 8 -1.29 31.10 -7.78
C ASN A 8 -0.76 30.02 -6.82
N SER A 9 -1.58 29.56 -5.90
CA SER A 9 -1.22 28.45 -5.03
C SER A 9 -0.97 27.22 -5.91
N MET A 10 0.21 26.61 -5.74
CA MET A 10 0.52 25.35 -6.41
C MET A 10 -0.46 24.30 -5.88
N LYS A 11 -1.14 23.58 -6.76
CA LYS A 11 -2.03 22.48 -6.41
C LYS A 11 -1.30 21.16 -6.59
N ILE A 12 -1.35 20.30 -5.58
CA ILE A 12 -0.78 18.95 -5.57
C ILE A 12 -1.90 17.95 -5.25
N THR A 13 -2.13 17.02 -6.16
CA THR A 13 -3.03 15.89 -5.92
C THR A 13 -2.26 14.79 -5.21
N VAL A 14 -2.76 14.37 -4.04
CA VAL A 14 -2.28 13.22 -3.28
C VAL A 14 -3.33 12.13 -3.42
N ALA A 15 -3.03 11.14 -4.26
CA ALA A 15 -3.94 10.04 -4.56
C ALA A 15 -3.57 8.82 -3.70
N HIS A 16 -4.54 8.32 -2.94
CA HIS A 16 -4.33 7.20 -2.02
C HIS A 16 -5.59 6.34 -1.88
N SER A 17 -5.48 5.20 -1.20
CA SER A 17 -6.59 4.29 -0.97
C SER A 17 -7.59 4.87 0.04
N PRO A 18 -8.90 4.54 -0.08
CA PRO A 18 -9.90 4.89 0.92
C PRO A 18 -9.89 3.90 2.09
N ASP A 19 -8.72 3.57 2.62
CA ASP A 19 -8.53 2.62 3.72
C ASP A 19 -8.08 3.34 4.99
N SER A 20 -8.28 2.70 6.14
CA SER A 20 -8.03 3.31 7.44
C SER A 20 -6.55 3.64 7.69
N ASP A 21 -5.62 2.85 7.16
CA ASP A 21 -4.18 3.10 7.29
C ASP A 21 -3.73 4.31 6.45
N ASP A 22 -4.18 4.43 5.20
CA ASP A 22 -3.92 5.62 4.38
C ASP A 22 -4.56 6.87 4.99
N ALA A 23 -5.83 6.80 5.41
CA ALA A 23 -6.50 7.91 6.06
C ALA A 23 -5.76 8.36 7.32
N PHE A 24 -5.26 7.42 8.13
CA PHE A 24 -4.47 7.71 9.31
C PHE A 24 -3.19 8.50 8.96
N MET A 25 -2.43 8.06 7.95
CA MET A 25 -1.20 8.73 7.51
C MET A 25 -1.43 10.19 7.11
N HIS A 26 -2.57 10.49 6.49
CA HIS A 26 -2.90 11.81 5.99
C HIS A 26 -3.64 12.72 7.00
N TYR A 27 -3.89 12.23 8.22
CA TYR A 27 -4.64 12.98 9.23
C TYR A 27 -4.05 14.35 9.56
N GLY A 28 -2.74 14.46 9.71
CA GLY A 28 -2.08 15.74 10.06
C GLY A 28 -2.35 16.85 9.05
N ILE A 29 -2.38 16.53 7.76
CA ILE A 29 -2.71 17.48 6.68
C ILE A 29 -4.22 17.69 6.62
N SER A 30 -5.01 16.63 6.58
CA SER A 30 -6.47 16.68 6.42
C SER A 30 -7.16 17.43 7.56
N SER A 31 -6.60 17.39 8.77
CA SER A 31 -7.08 18.14 9.95
C SER A 31 -6.54 19.56 10.07
N GLY A 32 -5.61 19.96 9.18
CA GLY A 32 -5.00 21.28 9.19
C GLY A 32 -3.93 21.50 10.28
N HIS A 33 -3.49 20.46 10.96
CA HIS A 33 -2.45 20.57 11.99
C HIS A 33 -1.03 20.65 11.41
N VAL A 34 -0.84 20.14 10.19
CA VAL A 34 0.43 20.26 9.46
C VAL A 34 0.28 21.37 8.41
N PRO A 35 1.13 22.42 8.45
CA PRO A 35 1.09 23.50 7.48
C PRO A 35 1.49 23.02 6.09
N THR A 36 0.82 23.52 5.06
CA THR A 36 1.07 23.17 3.66
C THR A 36 1.95 24.16 2.91
N ASP A 37 2.47 25.19 3.60
CA ASP A 37 3.40 26.21 3.06
C ASP A 37 2.92 26.85 1.75
N GLY A 38 1.60 27.08 1.65
CA GLY A 38 0.95 27.68 0.48
C GLY A 38 0.69 26.72 -0.68
N ILE A 39 0.93 25.41 -0.50
CA ILE A 39 0.51 24.36 -1.43
C ILE A 39 -0.94 23.96 -1.11
N GLU A 40 -1.80 23.97 -2.11
CA GLU A 40 -3.15 23.42 -2.01
C GLU A 40 -3.08 21.90 -2.21
N ILE A 41 -3.46 21.14 -1.18
CA ILE A 41 -3.50 19.68 -1.25
C ILE A 41 -4.92 19.22 -1.57
N GLU A 42 -5.03 18.42 -2.65
CA GLU A 42 -6.26 17.72 -3.02
C GLU A 42 -6.09 16.23 -2.77
N HIS A 43 -6.88 15.65 -1.87
CA HIS A 43 -6.91 14.20 -1.68
C HIS A 43 -7.85 13.56 -2.70
N LEU A 44 -7.35 12.52 -3.38
CA LEU A 44 -8.13 11.71 -4.32
C LEU A 44 -8.12 10.26 -3.85
N LEU A 45 -9.30 9.69 -3.65
CA LEU A 45 -9.48 8.36 -3.09
C LEU A 45 -9.91 7.36 -4.17
N CYS A 46 -9.10 6.32 -4.40
CA CYS A 46 -9.47 5.18 -5.21
C CYS A 46 -8.67 3.92 -4.82
N ASP A 47 -9.16 2.74 -5.24
CA ASP A 47 -8.49 1.49 -4.95
C ASP A 47 -7.07 1.43 -5.55
N ILE A 48 -6.22 0.60 -4.95
CA ILE A 48 -4.79 0.54 -5.28
C ILE A 48 -4.52 0.07 -6.72
N GLU A 49 -5.33 -0.82 -7.30
CA GLU A 49 -5.13 -1.26 -8.68
C GLU A 49 -5.43 -0.11 -9.66
N THR A 50 -6.46 0.69 -9.38
CA THR A 50 -6.78 1.90 -10.14
C THR A 50 -5.67 2.95 -10.02
N LEU A 51 -5.12 3.16 -8.82
CA LEU A 51 -3.97 4.06 -8.60
C LEU A 51 -2.72 3.58 -9.36
N ASN A 52 -2.42 2.29 -9.29
CA ASN A 52 -1.31 1.69 -10.04
C ASN A 52 -1.44 1.98 -11.54
N ARG A 53 -2.62 1.82 -12.12
CA ARG A 53 -2.87 2.10 -13.55
C ARG A 53 -2.75 3.57 -13.89
N ALA A 54 -3.30 4.46 -13.06
CA ALA A 54 -3.18 5.91 -13.24
C ALA A 54 -1.72 6.40 -13.18
N ALA A 55 -0.89 5.75 -12.36
CA ALA A 55 0.53 6.08 -12.25
C ALA A 55 1.32 5.80 -13.54
N PHE A 56 0.92 4.81 -14.36
CA PHE A 56 1.55 4.60 -15.67
C PHE A 56 1.39 5.81 -16.60
N GLU A 57 0.31 6.58 -16.43
CA GLU A 57 0.06 7.81 -17.18
C GLU A 57 0.75 9.04 -16.56
N GLY A 58 1.31 8.91 -15.36
CA GLY A 58 1.86 10.04 -14.59
C GLY A 58 0.77 11.01 -14.13
N LYS A 59 -0.43 10.50 -13.83
CA LYS A 59 -1.64 11.30 -13.67
C LYS A 59 -1.63 12.20 -12.42
N TYR A 60 -1.09 11.70 -11.30
CA TYR A 60 -1.10 12.41 -10.02
C TYR A 60 0.31 12.80 -9.59
N GLU A 61 0.44 13.92 -8.91
CA GLU A 61 1.71 14.44 -8.42
C GLU A 61 2.30 13.51 -7.36
N VAL A 62 1.46 13.06 -6.43
CA VAL A 62 1.77 12.05 -5.42
C VAL A 62 0.74 10.94 -5.53
N SER A 63 1.18 9.70 -5.45
CA SER A 63 0.29 8.54 -5.47
C SER A 63 0.80 7.43 -4.57
N ALA A 64 -0.11 6.78 -3.85
CA ALA A 64 0.15 5.46 -3.32
C ALA A 64 0.24 4.48 -4.51
N VAL A 65 1.23 3.59 -4.49
CA VAL A 65 1.39 2.52 -5.49
C VAL A 65 1.89 1.24 -4.84
N SER A 66 1.52 0.12 -5.42
CA SER A 66 2.14 -1.16 -5.09
C SER A 66 3.58 -1.22 -5.58
N PHE A 67 4.49 -1.87 -4.86
CA PHE A 67 5.88 -2.02 -5.31
C PHE A 67 6.00 -2.82 -6.62
N ASN A 68 5.05 -3.72 -6.92
CA ASN A 68 4.98 -4.35 -8.23
C ASN A 68 4.78 -3.32 -9.35
N ALA A 69 3.85 -2.38 -9.18
CA ALA A 69 3.64 -1.29 -10.13
C ALA A 69 4.87 -0.36 -10.19
N TYR A 70 5.48 -0.03 -9.04
CA TYR A 70 6.67 0.83 -8.97
C TYR A 70 7.80 0.33 -9.88
N ALA A 71 7.96 -0.98 -10.03
CA ALA A 71 8.98 -1.56 -10.94
C ALA A 71 8.87 -1.07 -12.39
N HIS A 72 7.72 -0.54 -12.78
CA HIS A 72 7.45 0.00 -14.11
C HIS A 72 7.45 1.53 -14.17
N LEU A 73 7.60 2.21 -13.03
CA LEU A 73 7.36 3.66 -12.89
C LEU A 73 8.63 4.47 -12.62
N THR A 74 9.78 3.83 -12.55
CA THR A 74 11.06 4.44 -12.13
C THR A 74 11.55 5.60 -12.99
N ASP A 75 11.06 5.72 -14.22
CA ASP A 75 11.32 6.83 -15.13
C ASP A 75 10.46 8.08 -14.83
N LYS A 76 9.30 7.91 -14.20
CA LYS A 76 8.33 8.98 -13.91
C LYS A 76 8.31 9.42 -12.46
N TYR A 77 8.55 8.48 -11.54
CA TYR A 77 8.38 8.69 -10.11
C TYR A 77 9.63 8.33 -9.30
N LEU A 78 9.76 9.02 -8.18
CA LEU A 78 10.65 8.67 -7.06
C LEU A 78 9.81 8.07 -5.93
N LEU A 79 10.37 7.13 -5.17
CA LEU A 79 9.77 6.75 -3.89
C LEU A 79 9.99 7.88 -2.87
N LEU A 80 8.95 8.18 -2.09
CA LEU A 80 9.13 8.97 -0.88
C LEU A 80 9.82 8.10 0.19
N PRO A 81 10.68 8.65 1.04
CA PRO A 81 11.38 7.88 2.07
C PRO A 81 10.49 7.50 3.26
N HIS A 82 9.20 7.77 3.18
CA HIS A 82 8.15 7.54 4.17
C HIS A 82 6.83 7.15 3.47
N GLY A 83 5.81 6.77 4.25
CA GLY A 83 4.50 6.38 3.74
C GLY A 83 4.49 4.99 3.10
N SER A 84 5.31 4.07 3.62
CA SER A 84 5.26 2.67 3.20
C SER A 84 4.31 1.85 4.05
N SER A 85 3.69 0.86 3.43
CA SER A 85 3.03 -0.26 4.08
C SER A 85 3.88 -1.51 3.91
N MET A 86 4.33 -2.09 5.03
CA MET A 86 5.16 -3.30 5.04
C MET A 86 4.65 -4.31 6.05
N GLY A 87 4.57 -5.58 5.65
CA GLY A 87 4.22 -6.67 6.55
C GLY A 87 5.46 -7.26 7.23
N ASP A 88 5.58 -7.13 8.53
CA ASP A 88 6.70 -7.69 9.31
C ASP A 88 6.31 -9.02 9.95
N LYS A 89 6.49 -10.12 9.22
CA LYS A 89 6.03 -11.49 9.51
C LYS A 89 4.50 -11.65 9.50
N TYR A 90 3.82 -10.77 8.83
CA TYR A 90 2.40 -10.85 8.49
C TYR A 90 2.20 -10.14 7.13
N GLY A 91 1.04 -10.36 6.50
CA GLY A 91 0.75 -9.67 5.24
C GLY A 91 -0.43 -10.29 4.49
N PRO A 92 -0.48 -10.10 3.18
CA PRO A 92 -1.48 -10.73 2.34
C PRO A 92 -1.47 -12.24 2.49
N MET A 93 -2.65 -12.84 2.49
CA MET A 93 -2.80 -14.27 2.67
C MET A 93 -3.79 -14.87 1.67
N VAL A 94 -3.57 -16.11 1.29
CA VAL A 94 -4.56 -16.87 0.53
C VAL A 94 -5.43 -17.66 1.50
N VAL A 95 -6.74 -17.46 1.37
CA VAL A 95 -7.74 -18.13 2.19
C VAL A 95 -8.65 -19.01 1.35
N ALA A 96 -9.24 -20.03 1.98
CA ALA A 96 -10.30 -20.88 1.43
C ALA A 96 -11.32 -21.19 2.52
N ARG A 97 -12.48 -21.77 2.14
CA ARG A 97 -13.41 -22.35 3.11
C ARG A 97 -12.74 -23.45 3.93
N ARG A 98 -13.22 -23.70 5.13
CA ARG A 98 -12.68 -24.75 6.02
C ARG A 98 -12.70 -26.14 5.40
N ASP A 99 -13.73 -26.44 4.59
CA ASP A 99 -13.92 -27.68 3.84
C ASP A 99 -13.27 -27.65 2.43
N GLY A 100 -12.73 -26.50 2.04
CA GLY A 100 -12.09 -26.27 0.75
C GLY A 100 -10.61 -26.70 0.72
N PRO A 101 -9.89 -26.28 -0.34
CA PRO A 101 -8.49 -26.69 -0.57
C PRO A 101 -7.57 -26.31 0.60
N SER A 102 -6.53 -27.11 0.80
CA SER A 102 -5.45 -26.85 1.78
C SER A 102 -4.10 -26.57 1.14
N SER A 103 -4.05 -26.48 -0.19
CA SER A 103 -2.88 -26.09 -0.97
C SER A 103 -3.32 -25.34 -2.22
N LEU A 104 -2.38 -24.68 -2.90
CA LEU A 104 -2.66 -23.95 -4.16
C LEU A 104 -2.69 -24.85 -5.40
N SER A 105 -2.31 -26.13 -5.27
CA SER A 105 -2.20 -27.05 -6.40
C SER A 105 -3.55 -27.25 -7.10
N GLY A 106 -3.64 -26.81 -8.36
CA GLY A 106 -4.84 -26.95 -9.18
C GLY A 106 -5.98 -25.98 -8.83
N VAL A 107 -5.73 -25.03 -7.92
CA VAL A 107 -6.72 -24.06 -7.44
C VAL A 107 -6.62 -22.75 -8.20
N THR A 108 -7.77 -22.19 -8.58
CA THR A 108 -7.84 -20.82 -9.10
C THR A 108 -8.06 -19.85 -7.94
N VAL A 109 -7.13 -18.90 -7.76
CA VAL A 109 -7.17 -17.90 -6.68
C VAL A 109 -7.74 -16.59 -7.20
N ALA A 110 -8.78 -16.07 -6.55
CA ALA A 110 -9.25 -14.72 -6.81
C ALA A 110 -8.22 -13.70 -6.26
N VAL A 111 -7.83 -12.72 -7.09
CA VAL A 111 -6.81 -11.73 -6.73
C VAL A 111 -7.31 -10.31 -6.96
N PRO A 112 -6.86 -9.31 -6.15
CA PRO A 112 -7.38 -7.94 -6.20
C PRO A 112 -6.89 -7.14 -7.42
N GLY A 113 -5.86 -7.61 -8.08
CA GLY A 113 -5.27 -6.96 -9.25
C GLY A 113 -3.89 -7.51 -9.57
N THR A 114 -3.50 -7.50 -10.83
CA THR A 114 -2.22 -8.06 -11.29
C THR A 114 -1.03 -7.12 -11.09
N LEU A 115 -1.28 -5.85 -10.77
CA LEU A 115 -0.23 -4.87 -10.44
C LEU A 115 0.02 -4.76 -8.93
N THR A 116 -0.74 -5.45 -8.09
CA THR A 116 -0.54 -5.43 -6.63
C THR A 116 0.72 -6.20 -6.23
N THR A 117 1.37 -5.77 -5.15
CA THR A 117 2.54 -6.51 -4.62
C THR A 117 2.11 -7.84 -3.99
N SER A 118 0.88 -7.94 -3.50
CA SER A 118 0.33 -9.21 -3.02
C SER A 118 0.27 -10.26 -4.12
N PHE A 119 -0.12 -9.87 -5.34
CA PHE A 119 -0.09 -10.76 -6.50
C PHE A 119 1.36 -11.11 -6.90
N LEU A 120 2.28 -10.14 -6.89
CA LEU A 120 3.70 -10.41 -7.15
C LEU A 120 4.26 -11.42 -6.14
N ALA A 121 4.00 -11.25 -4.86
CA ALA A 121 4.41 -12.18 -3.81
C ALA A 121 3.81 -13.58 -4.00
N LEU A 122 2.52 -13.66 -4.35
CA LEU A 122 1.86 -14.93 -4.68
C LEU A 122 2.53 -15.63 -5.87
N LYS A 123 2.86 -14.90 -6.93
CA LYS A 123 3.58 -15.43 -8.10
C LYS A 123 5.04 -15.80 -7.79
N MET A 124 5.67 -15.14 -6.81
CA MET A 124 7.00 -15.54 -6.32
C MET A 124 6.94 -16.82 -5.48
N TYR A 125 5.88 -16.98 -4.68
CA TYR A 125 5.62 -18.19 -3.88
C TYR A 125 5.28 -19.38 -4.77
N ASP A 126 4.31 -19.23 -5.66
CA ASP A 126 3.91 -20.26 -6.64
C ASP A 126 3.74 -19.64 -8.04
N PRO A 127 4.76 -19.76 -8.91
CA PRO A 127 4.68 -19.25 -10.28
C PRO A 127 3.57 -19.88 -11.12
N SER A 128 3.12 -21.08 -10.76
CA SER A 128 2.13 -21.86 -11.50
C SER A 128 0.68 -21.52 -11.14
N VAL A 129 0.45 -20.74 -10.06
CA VAL A 129 -0.88 -20.44 -9.54
C VAL A 129 -1.79 -19.86 -10.63
N GLN A 130 -2.97 -20.46 -10.77
CA GLN A 130 -4.04 -19.92 -11.63
C GLN A 130 -4.76 -18.82 -10.88
N HIS A 131 -5.21 -17.79 -11.59
CA HIS A 131 -5.87 -16.67 -10.93
C HIS A 131 -7.01 -16.08 -11.76
N VAL A 132 -7.93 -15.43 -11.08
CA VAL A 132 -8.97 -14.57 -11.64
C VAL A 132 -8.97 -13.23 -10.90
N VAL A 133 -9.09 -12.13 -11.64
CA VAL A 133 -9.14 -10.79 -11.03
C VAL A 133 -10.56 -10.45 -10.64
N MET A 134 -10.75 -9.98 -9.41
CA MET A 134 -12.03 -9.43 -8.95
C MET A 134 -11.79 -8.27 -7.96
N PRO A 135 -12.79 -7.40 -7.73
CA PRO A 135 -12.66 -6.32 -6.74
C PRO A 135 -12.26 -6.88 -5.37
N PHE A 136 -11.24 -6.26 -4.74
CA PHE A 136 -10.65 -6.77 -3.50
C PHE A 136 -11.68 -6.94 -2.36
N ASP A 137 -12.66 -6.02 -2.27
CA ASP A 137 -13.75 -6.02 -1.30
C ASP A 137 -14.78 -7.15 -1.51
N LYS A 138 -14.72 -7.85 -2.65
CA LYS A 138 -15.59 -8.99 -2.99
C LYS A 138 -14.93 -10.34 -2.80
N ILE A 139 -13.63 -10.41 -2.69
CA ILE A 139 -12.88 -11.67 -2.65
C ILE A 139 -13.30 -12.54 -1.45
N GLN A 140 -13.35 -11.96 -0.25
CA GLN A 140 -13.68 -12.71 0.97
C GLN A 140 -15.09 -13.29 0.91
N GLU A 141 -16.08 -12.50 0.46
CA GLU A 141 -17.45 -12.91 0.25
C GLU A 141 -17.56 -14.03 -0.79
N ALA A 142 -16.90 -13.87 -1.94
CA ALA A 142 -16.92 -14.86 -3.02
C ALA A 142 -16.31 -16.21 -2.59
N VAL A 143 -15.27 -16.21 -1.74
CA VAL A 143 -14.71 -17.43 -1.16
C VAL A 143 -15.70 -18.06 -0.17
N ARG A 144 -16.29 -17.27 0.74
CA ARG A 144 -17.27 -17.72 1.72
C ARG A 144 -18.47 -18.38 1.02
N ASP A 145 -18.98 -17.75 -0.02
CA ASP A 145 -20.20 -18.19 -0.72
C ASP A 145 -19.91 -19.30 -1.76
N GLY A 146 -18.61 -19.63 -1.99
CA GLY A 146 -18.18 -20.70 -2.87
C GLY A 146 -18.19 -20.36 -4.35
N GLU A 147 -18.23 -19.08 -4.71
CA GLU A 147 -18.09 -18.60 -6.09
C GLU A 147 -16.67 -18.83 -6.62
N VAL A 148 -15.68 -18.77 -5.72
CA VAL A 148 -14.27 -19.11 -6.00
C VAL A 148 -13.74 -20.05 -4.92
N GLU A 149 -12.76 -20.88 -5.27
CA GLU A 149 -12.19 -21.87 -4.34
C GLU A 149 -11.28 -21.25 -3.29
N ALA A 150 -10.51 -20.22 -3.68
CA ALA A 150 -9.58 -19.50 -2.81
C ALA A 150 -9.47 -18.03 -3.21
N GLY A 151 -9.03 -17.18 -2.29
CA GLY A 151 -8.88 -15.76 -2.51
C GLY A 151 -7.65 -15.18 -1.81
N LEU A 152 -6.97 -14.26 -2.49
CA LEU A 152 -5.85 -13.49 -1.95
C LEU A 152 -6.41 -12.26 -1.24
N LEU A 153 -6.40 -12.29 0.09
CA LEU A 153 -6.88 -11.20 0.92
C LEU A 153 -5.78 -10.17 1.18
N ILE A 154 -6.17 -8.93 1.07
CA ILE A 154 -5.44 -7.74 1.46
C ILE A 154 -6.32 -6.91 2.41
N HIS A 155 -5.81 -5.84 3.00
CA HIS A 155 -6.56 -4.94 3.89
C HIS A 155 -7.17 -5.68 5.10
N GLU A 156 -8.29 -5.22 5.61
CA GLU A 156 -8.94 -5.68 6.84
C GLU A 156 -9.39 -7.15 6.80
N GLY A 157 -9.56 -7.73 5.60
CA GLY A 157 -9.88 -9.14 5.43
C GLY A 157 -8.90 -10.08 6.13
N GLN A 158 -7.65 -9.66 6.30
CA GLN A 158 -6.63 -10.39 7.06
C GLN A 158 -6.99 -10.59 8.55
N LEU A 159 -7.82 -9.72 9.11
CA LEU A 159 -8.28 -9.80 10.51
C LEU A 159 -9.65 -10.44 10.67
N THR A 160 -10.43 -10.56 9.58
CA THR A 160 -11.85 -10.93 9.65
C THR A 160 -12.19 -12.27 8.98
N TYR A 161 -11.29 -12.85 8.19
CA TYR A 161 -11.57 -14.07 7.43
C TYR A 161 -12.04 -15.26 8.28
N GLN A 162 -11.55 -15.38 9.51
CA GLN A 162 -11.95 -16.47 10.42
C GLN A 162 -13.40 -16.31 10.91
N ASP A 163 -13.89 -15.07 11.02
CA ASP A 163 -15.26 -14.76 11.40
C ASP A 163 -16.24 -15.27 10.31
N ASP A 164 -15.80 -15.29 9.05
CA ASP A 164 -16.54 -15.84 7.89
C ASP A 164 -16.31 -17.35 7.68
N GLY A 165 -15.71 -18.05 8.63
CA GLY A 165 -15.49 -19.50 8.55
C GLY A 165 -14.43 -19.92 7.54
N LEU A 166 -13.52 -19.01 7.16
CA LEU A 166 -12.41 -19.30 6.27
C LEU A 166 -11.18 -19.79 7.04
N LYS A 167 -10.24 -20.41 6.32
CA LYS A 167 -8.91 -20.80 6.81
C LYS A 167 -7.84 -20.21 5.91
N SER A 168 -6.66 -19.91 6.47
CA SER A 168 -5.48 -19.56 5.69
C SER A 168 -4.87 -20.80 5.03
N ILE A 169 -4.49 -20.69 3.75
CA ILE A 169 -3.68 -21.67 3.01
C ILE A 169 -2.21 -21.28 3.08
N VAL A 170 -1.91 -20.01 2.86
CA VAL A 170 -0.57 -19.44 2.92
C VAL A 170 -0.62 -18.00 3.39
N GLU A 171 0.31 -17.62 4.26
CA GLU A 171 0.55 -16.28 4.73
C GLU A 171 1.85 -15.79 4.07
N LEU A 172 1.73 -14.79 3.19
CA LEU A 172 2.86 -14.40 2.31
C LEU A 172 3.91 -13.57 3.05
N GLY A 173 3.56 -12.88 4.13
CA GLY A 173 4.53 -12.14 4.95
C GLY A 173 5.41 -13.09 5.78
N GLU A 174 4.84 -14.15 6.36
CA GLU A 174 5.60 -15.20 7.06
C GLU A 174 6.55 -15.93 6.09
N TRP A 175 6.03 -16.32 4.93
CA TRP A 175 6.84 -16.93 3.87
C TRP A 175 8.01 -16.04 3.46
N TRP A 176 7.73 -14.76 3.17
CA TRP A 176 8.76 -13.81 2.76
C TRP A 176 9.84 -13.60 3.82
N ALA A 177 9.45 -13.46 5.08
CA ALA A 177 10.39 -13.34 6.19
C ALA A 177 11.30 -14.57 6.31
N ALA A 178 10.76 -15.78 6.10
CA ALA A 178 11.55 -17.01 6.08
C ALA A 178 12.56 -17.04 4.93
N GLU A 179 12.14 -16.66 3.71
CA GLU A 179 12.98 -16.65 2.50
C GLU A 179 14.08 -15.58 2.54
N THR A 180 13.87 -14.50 3.28
CA THR A 180 14.76 -13.31 3.26
C THR A 180 15.57 -13.12 4.53
N GLY A 181 15.45 -14.05 5.50
CA GLY A 181 16.15 -13.93 6.77
C GLY A 181 15.57 -12.82 7.68
N GLY A 182 14.26 -12.57 7.58
CA GLY A 182 13.53 -11.67 8.47
C GLY A 182 13.27 -10.27 7.92
N LEU A 183 13.45 -10.03 6.63
CA LEU A 183 13.04 -8.73 6.04
C LEU A 183 11.50 -8.64 5.99
N PRO A 184 10.93 -7.45 6.22
CA PRO A 184 9.50 -7.23 6.04
C PRO A 184 9.11 -7.39 4.57
N LEU A 185 7.87 -7.80 4.29
CA LEU A 185 7.32 -7.84 2.94
C LEU A 185 6.86 -6.42 2.56
N PRO A 186 7.52 -5.74 1.61
CA PRO A 186 7.05 -4.45 1.13
C PRO A 186 5.77 -4.65 0.33
N LEU A 187 4.72 -3.86 0.60
CA LEU A 187 3.42 -3.96 -0.06
C LEU A 187 3.15 -2.75 -0.95
N GLY A 188 3.18 -1.57 -0.37
CA GLY A 188 2.98 -0.31 -1.06
C GLY A 188 3.84 0.81 -0.49
N GLY A 189 3.97 1.88 -1.27
CA GLY A 189 4.66 3.09 -0.86
C GLY A 189 4.14 4.29 -1.63
N ASN A 190 4.42 5.47 -1.10
CA ASN A 190 4.07 6.71 -1.76
C ASN A 190 5.17 7.11 -2.75
N VAL A 191 4.76 7.49 -3.94
CA VAL A 191 5.64 8.00 -5.00
C VAL A 191 5.30 9.45 -5.33
N ILE A 192 6.32 10.19 -5.78
CA ILE A 192 6.20 11.58 -6.21
C ILE A 192 6.77 11.76 -7.61
N ARG A 193 6.10 12.53 -8.46
CA ARG A 193 6.54 12.80 -9.84
C ARG A 193 7.89 13.52 -9.88
N ARG A 194 8.79 13.03 -10.72
CA ARG A 194 10.14 13.59 -10.89
C ARG A 194 10.15 15.00 -11.49
N ASP A 195 9.17 15.33 -12.33
CA ASP A 195 9.09 16.60 -13.05
C ASP A 195 8.63 17.80 -12.20
N LEU A 196 8.25 17.59 -10.94
CA LEU A 196 7.88 18.65 -10.02
C LEU A 196 9.07 19.53 -9.58
N GLY A 197 10.29 19.05 -9.79
CA GLY A 197 11.50 19.72 -9.39
C GLY A 197 11.86 19.54 -7.90
N ARG A 198 13.15 19.64 -7.60
CA ARG A 198 13.71 19.30 -6.27
C ARG A 198 13.07 20.07 -5.11
N GLU A 199 12.83 21.37 -5.29
CA GLU A 199 12.26 22.22 -4.23
C GLU A 199 10.83 21.78 -3.87
N THR A 200 9.98 21.57 -4.87
CA THR A 200 8.60 21.09 -4.68
C THR A 200 8.60 19.69 -4.05
N ILE A 201 9.42 18.79 -4.57
CA ILE A 201 9.54 17.42 -4.04
C ILE A 201 9.93 17.47 -2.55
N ALA A 202 10.95 18.26 -2.18
CA ALA A 202 11.38 18.36 -0.79
C ALA A 202 10.31 18.95 0.15
N LYS A 203 9.55 19.95 -0.31
CA LYS A 203 8.44 20.53 0.47
C LYS A 203 7.32 19.53 0.68
N VAL A 204 6.86 18.88 -0.40
CA VAL A 204 5.77 17.89 -0.35
C VAL A 204 6.18 16.68 0.49
N SER A 205 7.40 16.18 0.30
CA SER A 205 7.96 15.07 1.09
C SER A 205 7.92 15.40 2.59
N ARG A 206 8.44 16.57 2.99
CA ARG A 206 8.45 16.99 4.40
C ARG A 206 7.03 17.07 4.96
N MET A 207 6.11 17.69 4.24
CA MET A 207 4.72 17.84 4.66
C MET A 207 4.03 16.49 4.88
N LEU A 208 4.22 15.53 3.98
CA LEU A 208 3.68 14.18 4.11
C LEU A 208 4.32 13.41 5.28
N HIS A 209 5.63 13.53 5.45
CA HIS A 209 6.35 12.98 6.62
C HIS A 209 5.78 13.55 7.92
N ASP A 210 5.63 14.88 8.01
CA ASP A 210 5.13 15.54 9.21
C ASP A 210 3.67 15.16 9.51
N SER A 211 2.86 14.87 8.46
CA SER A 211 1.51 14.33 8.63
C SER A 211 1.50 12.96 9.29
N ILE A 212 2.38 12.05 8.83
CA ILE A 212 2.54 10.72 9.44
C ILE A 212 3.03 10.86 10.88
N ALA A 213 4.05 11.68 11.11
CA ALA A 213 4.59 11.92 12.44
C ALA A 213 3.53 12.49 13.41
N TYR A 214 2.72 13.44 12.92
CA TYR A 214 1.61 14.01 13.69
C TYR A 214 0.60 12.93 14.07
N ALA A 215 0.15 12.13 13.09
CA ALA A 215 -0.82 11.07 13.32
C ALA A 215 -0.32 10.02 14.34
N LEU A 216 0.94 9.60 14.24
CA LEU A 216 1.55 8.66 15.19
C LEU A 216 1.60 9.23 16.62
N ASN A 217 1.87 10.53 16.77
CA ASN A 217 1.91 11.22 18.06
C ASN A 217 0.52 11.57 18.62
N HIS A 218 -0.52 11.59 17.78
CA HIS A 218 -1.91 11.89 18.13
C HIS A 218 -2.83 10.74 17.73
N ARG A 219 -2.39 9.51 18.11
CA ARG A 219 -2.95 8.25 17.61
C ARG A 219 -4.46 8.13 17.78
N ASP A 220 -5.00 8.53 18.93
CA ASP A 220 -6.43 8.42 19.22
C ASP A 220 -7.27 9.29 18.26
N GLU A 221 -6.86 10.54 18.04
CA GLU A 221 -7.55 11.47 17.14
C GLU A 221 -7.43 11.01 15.68
N ALA A 222 -6.24 10.58 15.28
CA ALA A 222 -5.98 10.06 13.93
C ALA A 222 -6.77 8.77 13.67
N LEU A 223 -6.91 7.90 14.69
CA LEU A 223 -7.71 6.68 14.59
C LEU A 223 -9.20 7.00 14.47
N ASP A 224 -9.73 7.97 15.23
CA ASP A 224 -11.12 8.42 15.13
C ASP A 224 -11.43 8.99 13.73
N TYR A 225 -10.47 9.68 13.12
CA TYR A 225 -10.58 10.12 11.73
C TYR A 225 -10.55 8.93 10.76
N ALA A 226 -9.59 8.00 10.93
CA ALA A 226 -9.41 6.84 10.07
C ALA A 226 -10.61 5.87 10.09
N LEU A 227 -11.33 5.77 11.22
CA LEU A 227 -12.55 4.96 11.35
C LEU A 227 -13.66 5.35 10.36
N GLN A 228 -13.68 6.58 9.88
CA GLN A 228 -14.63 7.00 8.84
C GLN A 228 -14.40 6.27 7.50
N PHE A 229 -13.22 5.66 7.33
CA PHE A 229 -12.79 4.91 6.15
C PHE A 229 -12.71 3.40 6.40
N GLY A 230 -12.91 2.95 7.63
CA GLY A 230 -12.65 1.57 8.13
C GLY A 230 -13.73 0.54 7.83
N ARG A 231 -14.50 0.64 6.77
CA ARG A 231 -15.43 -0.39 6.23
C ARG A 231 -16.15 -1.26 7.26
N GLY A 232 -16.63 -0.67 8.35
CA GLY A 232 -17.37 -1.38 9.39
C GLY A 232 -16.53 -2.13 10.42
N LEU A 233 -15.20 -1.90 10.46
CA LEU A 233 -14.37 -2.36 11.57
C LEU A 233 -14.78 -1.65 12.87
N ASP A 234 -14.78 -2.40 13.96
CA ASP A 234 -14.78 -1.80 15.28
C ASP A 234 -13.43 -1.10 15.56
N ARG A 235 -13.43 -0.18 16.56
CA ARG A 235 -12.22 0.61 16.90
C ARG A 235 -11.02 -0.28 17.20
N SER A 236 -11.19 -1.42 17.85
CA SER A 236 -10.09 -2.30 18.24
C SER A 236 -9.45 -2.98 17.04
N LYS A 237 -10.28 -3.48 16.11
CA LYS A 237 -9.77 -4.08 14.85
C LYS A 237 -9.12 -3.02 13.96
N ALA A 238 -9.71 -1.82 13.87
CA ALA A 238 -9.11 -0.71 13.12
C ALA A 238 -7.76 -0.27 13.71
N ASP A 239 -7.65 -0.16 15.05
CA ASP A 239 -6.39 0.16 15.71
C ASP A 239 -5.32 -0.91 15.48
N THR A 240 -5.72 -2.18 15.51
CA THR A 240 -4.84 -3.31 15.17
C THR A 240 -4.36 -3.20 13.73
N PHE A 241 -5.28 -3.00 12.77
CA PHE A 241 -4.95 -2.92 11.35
C PHE A 241 -4.04 -1.73 11.05
N VAL A 242 -4.38 -0.53 11.56
CA VAL A 242 -3.53 0.65 11.43
C VAL A 242 -2.15 0.39 12.03
N GLY A 243 -2.05 -0.24 13.21
CA GLY A 243 -0.77 -0.55 13.85
C GLY A 243 0.10 -1.54 13.06
N MET A 244 -0.52 -2.44 12.30
CA MET A 244 0.22 -3.35 11.40
C MET A 244 0.93 -2.57 10.29
N TYR A 245 0.28 -1.57 9.69
CA TYR A 245 0.75 -0.95 8.45
C TYR A 245 1.22 0.49 8.61
N VAL A 246 0.90 1.17 9.72
CA VAL A 246 1.40 2.52 10.03
C VAL A 246 2.22 2.49 11.32
N ASN A 247 3.54 2.49 11.15
CA ASN A 247 4.52 2.30 12.21
C ASN A 247 5.86 2.98 11.86
N ASP A 248 6.93 2.61 12.54
CA ASP A 248 8.27 3.19 12.32
C ASP A 248 8.74 3.05 10.87
N LEU A 249 8.44 1.93 10.19
CA LEU A 249 8.79 1.74 8.76
C LEU A 249 7.96 2.64 7.84
N THR A 250 6.78 3.05 8.28
CA THR A 250 5.96 4.03 7.55
C THR A 250 6.52 5.43 7.71
N LEU A 251 7.01 5.77 8.90
CA LEU A 251 7.61 7.08 9.17
C LEU A 251 8.93 7.26 8.42
N ASP A 252 9.78 6.23 8.41
CA ASP A 252 11.00 6.15 7.61
C ASP A 252 11.30 4.69 7.30
N TYR A 253 11.59 4.39 6.04
CA TYR A 253 11.97 3.03 5.64
C TYR A 253 13.20 2.50 6.41
N GLY A 254 14.10 3.38 6.85
CA GLY A 254 15.36 2.99 7.45
C GLY A 254 16.19 2.09 6.53
N GLU A 255 17.30 1.60 7.02
CA GLU A 255 18.13 0.65 6.24
C GLU A 255 17.38 -0.65 5.97
N ARG A 256 16.61 -1.14 6.95
CA ARG A 256 15.88 -2.41 6.85
C ARG A 256 14.77 -2.37 5.82
N GLY A 257 13.96 -1.31 5.77
CA GLY A 257 12.90 -1.13 4.80
C GLY A 257 13.45 -0.90 3.39
N ARG A 258 14.50 -0.08 3.24
CA ARG A 258 15.18 0.13 1.95
C ARG A 258 15.76 -1.19 1.40
N ALA A 259 16.41 -1.97 2.24
CA ALA A 259 16.93 -3.30 1.89
C ALA A 259 15.80 -4.25 1.49
N ALA A 260 14.65 -4.20 2.17
CA ALA A 260 13.50 -5.04 1.86
C ALA A 260 12.92 -4.72 0.46
N VAL A 261 12.76 -3.43 0.12
CA VAL A 261 12.26 -3.03 -1.21
C VAL A 261 13.24 -3.44 -2.31
N GLN A 262 14.54 -3.17 -2.13
CA GLN A 262 15.55 -3.59 -3.12
C GLN A 262 15.55 -5.12 -3.28
N ARG A 263 15.47 -5.88 -2.17
CA ARG A 263 15.39 -7.34 -2.21
C ARG A 263 14.15 -7.83 -2.97
N LEU A 264 12.99 -7.18 -2.79
CA LEU A 264 11.78 -7.52 -3.53
C LEU A 264 11.98 -7.34 -5.05
N MET A 265 12.58 -6.21 -5.46
CA MET A 265 12.87 -5.94 -6.87
C MET A 265 13.86 -6.96 -7.46
N ASP A 266 14.91 -7.29 -6.72
CA ASP A 266 15.92 -8.25 -7.15
C ASP A 266 15.35 -9.66 -7.35
N GLU A 267 14.51 -10.13 -6.40
CA GLU A 267 13.86 -11.45 -6.50
C GLU A 267 12.81 -11.48 -7.61
N ALA A 268 12.03 -10.39 -7.78
CA ALA A 268 11.08 -10.27 -8.87
C ALA A 268 11.77 -10.31 -10.25
N TRP A 269 12.92 -9.65 -10.38
CA TRP A 269 13.73 -9.70 -11.60
C TRP A 269 14.32 -11.10 -11.84
N LYS A 270 14.91 -11.73 -10.85
CA LYS A 270 15.45 -13.10 -10.96
C LYS A 270 14.39 -14.09 -11.43
N LYS A 271 13.17 -13.94 -10.96
CA LYS A 271 12.01 -14.77 -11.32
C LYS A 271 11.31 -14.30 -12.62
N ARG A 272 11.80 -13.24 -13.28
CA ARG A 272 11.24 -12.68 -14.52
C ARG A 272 9.79 -12.21 -14.40
N LEU A 273 9.44 -11.70 -13.23
CA LEU A 273 8.11 -11.18 -12.92
C LEU A 273 8.00 -9.66 -13.16
N ILE A 274 9.12 -8.97 -13.33
CA ILE A 274 9.20 -7.55 -13.71
C ILE A 274 10.03 -7.40 -14.99
N PRO A 275 9.82 -6.30 -15.77
CA PRO A 275 10.38 -6.19 -17.14
C PRO A 275 11.87 -5.89 -17.21
N LYS A 276 12.45 -5.28 -16.16
CA LYS A 276 13.86 -4.85 -16.09
C LYS A 276 14.36 -4.89 -14.64
N PRO A 277 15.67 -4.96 -14.41
CA PRO A 277 16.22 -4.77 -13.07
C PRO A 277 15.87 -3.35 -12.60
N VAL A 278 15.60 -3.19 -11.31
CA VAL A 278 15.23 -1.93 -10.68
C VAL A 278 16.24 -1.59 -9.60
N GLU A 279 16.90 -0.46 -9.75
CA GLU A 279 17.59 0.23 -8.66
C GLU A 279 16.58 1.17 -8.00
N VAL A 280 16.33 0.94 -6.73
CA VAL A 280 15.30 1.71 -5.99
C VAL A 280 15.83 3.09 -5.67
N GLU A 281 15.13 4.12 -6.14
CA GLU A 281 15.51 5.52 -5.95
C GLU A 281 14.49 6.25 -5.08
N PHE A 282 14.97 6.83 -3.99
CA PHE A 282 14.18 7.65 -3.08
C PHE A 282 14.34 9.14 -3.39
N SER A 283 13.32 9.93 -3.10
CA SER A 283 13.45 11.39 -3.07
C SER A 283 14.42 11.79 -1.94
N ALA A 284 15.11 12.92 -2.15
CA ALA A 284 16.01 13.47 -1.14
C ALA A 284 15.25 14.13 0.01
#